data_4fdd0d0c873b6519c71c18280536de19
#
_entry.id   4fdd0d0c873b6519c71c18280536de19
#
_cell.length_a   1.000
_cell.length_b   1.000
_cell.length_c   1.000
_cell.angle_alpha   90.00
_cell.angle_beta   90.00
_cell.angle_gamma   90.00
#
_symmetry.space_group_name_H-M   'P 1'
#
loop_
_entity.id
_entity.type
_entity.pdbx_description
1 polymer ?
#
loop_
_entity_poly.entity_id
_entity_poly.type
_entity_poly.pdbx_seq_one_letter_code
_entity_poly.pdbx_strand_id
1 'polypeptide(L)'
;AIEALFDWLKLRDQKEDLRLNKMGKKRSKFLFPSSSKQGHLTRNWFFNKIKKWALISGVKSENVSPHTIRHAFATHLLSNGADLRVIQTLLGHSDITTTEIYTHIVNEKLKDTLDDHHPLSGKSKLN
;
A
#
# COMPACT_ATOMS: atom_id res chain seq x y z
N ALA A 1 -6.89 8.53 4.07
CA ALA A 1 -6.95 7.08 4.42
C ALA A 1 -7.77 6.85 5.68
N ILE A 2 -7.53 7.58 6.76
CA ILE A 2 -8.23 7.40 8.05
C ILE A 2 -9.73 7.67 7.90
N GLU A 3 -10.14 8.76 7.27
CA GLU A 3 -11.55 9.09 7.02
C GLU A 3 -12.26 7.97 6.23
N ALA A 4 -11.65 7.51 5.14
CA ALA A 4 -12.20 6.42 4.34
C ALA A 4 -12.37 5.11 5.16
N LEU A 5 -11.46 4.85 6.11
CA LEU A 5 -11.59 3.72 7.02
C LEU A 5 -12.77 3.89 7.98
N PHE A 6 -12.95 5.08 8.56
CA PHE A 6 -14.10 5.36 9.43
C PHE A 6 -15.43 5.28 8.68
N ASP A 7 -15.50 5.80 7.46
CA ASP A 7 -16.69 5.70 6.62
C ASP A 7 -17.01 4.24 6.27
N TRP A 8 -15.96 3.47 5.96
CA TRP A 8 -16.11 2.03 5.73
C TRP A 8 -16.60 1.30 6.99
N LEU A 9 -16.07 1.60 8.17
CA LEU A 9 -16.49 0.97 9.42
C LEU A 9 -17.99 1.25 9.71
N LYS A 10 -18.43 2.48 9.55
CA LYS A 10 -19.85 2.84 9.69
C LYS A 10 -20.73 2.03 8.72
N LEU A 11 -20.36 1.99 7.45
CA LEU A 11 -21.09 1.25 6.43
C LEU A 11 -21.08 -0.27 6.70
N ARG A 12 -19.95 -0.81 7.16
CA ARG A 12 -19.82 -2.21 7.54
C ARG A 12 -20.77 -2.55 8.67
N ASP A 13 -20.77 -1.75 9.74
CA ASP A 13 -21.58 -2.02 10.92
C ASP A 13 -23.07 -1.95 10.60
N GLN A 14 -23.51 -0.99 9.81
CA GLN A 14 -24.89 -0.94 9.30
C GLN A 14 -25.28 -2.21 8.52
N LYS A 15 -24.39 -2.69 7.64
CA LYS A 15 -24.64 -3.92 6.86
C LYS A 15 -24.65 -5.16 7.75
N GLU A 16 -23.78 -5.24 8.75
CA GLU A 16 -23.73 -6.36 9.69
C GLU A 16 -24.97 -6.37 10.60
N ASP A 17 -25.49 -5.21 11.04
CA ASP A 17 -26.72 -5.11 11.81
C ASP A 17 -27.94 -5.58 11.00
N LEU A 18 -28.01 -5.20 9.72
CA LEU A 18 -29.06 -5.70 8.82
C LEU A 18 -28.99 -7.23 8.63
N ARG A 19 -27.79 -7.79 8.58
CA ARG A 19 -27.58 -9.26 8.49
C ARG A 19 -27.96 -9.96 9.78
N LEU A 20 -27.59 -9.38 10.93
CA LEU A 20 -27.96 -9.89 12.25
C LEU A 20 -29.48 -9.97 12.39
N ASN A 21 -30.18 -8.88 12.06
CA ASN A 21 -31.64 -8.77 12.18
C ASN A 21 -32.38 -9.70 11.21
N LYS A 22 -31.86 -9.90 9.99
CA LYS A 22 -32.52 -10.74 8.97
C LYS A 22 -32.20 -12.23 9.08
N MET A 23 -31.02 -12.60 9.53
CA MET A 23 -30.50 -13.97 9.43
C MET A 23 -30.06 -14.56 10.78
N GLY A 24 -30.15 -13.81 11.88
CA GLY A 24 -29.66 -14.26 13.21
C GLY A 24 -28.18 -14.61 13.28
N LYS A 25 -27.39 -14.20 12.29
CA LYS A 25 -25.96 -14.51 12.22
C LYS A 25 -25.16 -13.54 13.09
N LYS A 26 -24.18 -14.06 13.84
CA LYS A 26 -23.23 -13.22 14.60
C LYS A 26 -22.50 -12.24 13.69
N ARG A 27 -22.16 -11.06 14.22
CA ARG A 27 -21.32 -10.08 13.52
C ARG A 27 -19.99 -10.69 13.11
N SER A 28 -19.52 -10.32 11.93
CA SER A 28 -18.22 -10.75 11.43
C SER A 28 -17.08 -10.09 12.22
N LYS A 29 -16.07 -10.88 12.58
CA LYS A 29 -14.83 -10.38 13.19
C LYS A 29 -13.86 -9.73 12.19
N PHE A 30 -14.12 -9.87 10.91
CA PHE A 30 -13.24 -9.39 9.85
C PHE A 30 -13.50 -7.93 9.50
N LEU A 31 -12.45 -7.18 9.20
CA LEU A 31 -12.54 -5.80 8.74
C LEU A 31 -13.27 -5.73 7.39
N PHE A 32 -13.04 -6.68 6.51
CA PHE A 32 -13.69 -6.81 5.20
C PHE A 32 -14.47 -8.12 5.12
N PRO A 33 -15.68 -8.16 5.69
CA PRO A 33 -16.51 -9.36 5.65
C PRO A 33 -16.98 -9.67 4.23
N SER A 34 -17.20 -10.95 3.95
CA SER A 34 -17.66 -11.45 2.66
C SER A 34 -18.58 -12.64 2.85
N SER A 35 -19.40 -12.94 1.84
CA SER A 35 -20.20 -14.17 1.77
C SER A 35 -19.42 -15.41 1.34
N SER A 36 -18.10 -15.32 1.17
CA SER A 36 -17.23 -16.45 0.89
C SER A 36 -17.24 -17.48 2.03
N LYS A 37 -16.82 -18.72 1.75
CA LYS A 37 -16.69 -19.77 2.79
C LYS A 37 -15.79 -19.33 3.95
N GLN A 38 -14.81 -18.47 3.70
CA GLN A 38 -13.87 -17.94 4.71
C GLN A 38 -14.45 -16.77 5.52
N GLY A 39 -15.59 -16.21 5.10
CA GLY A 39 -16.23 -15.08 5.77
C GLY A 39 -15.59 -13.72 5.54
N HIS A 40 -14.51 -13.66 4.77
CA HIS A 40 -13.78 -12.42 4.46
C HIS A 40 -13.41 -12.34 2.98
N LEU A 41 -12.98 -11.17 2.50
CA LEU A 41 -12.48 -10.99 1.15
C LEU A 41 -11.19 -11.79 0.94
N THR A 42 -11.13 -12.54 -0.16
CA THR A 42 -9.96 -13.34 -0.53
C THR A 42 -8.90 -12.51 -1.26
N ARG A 43 -7.64 -12.98 -1.26
CA ARG A 43 -6.56 -12.38 -2.05
C ARG A 43 -6.90 -12.31 -3.54
N ASN A 44 -7.48 -13.38 -4.09
CA ASN A 44 -7.86 -13.44 -5.50
C ASN A 44 -8.95 -12.43 -5.85
N TRP A 45 -9.93 -12.25 -4.98
CA TRP A 45 -10.96 -11.25 -5.18
C TRP A 45 -10.35 -9.85 -5.25
N PHE A 46 -9.47 -9.52 -4.29
CA PHE A 46 -8.80 -8.23 -4.24
C PHE A 46 -7.90 -7.98 -5.45
N PHE A 47 -7.12 -8.99 -5.85
CA PHE A 47 -6.29 -8.94 -7.05
C PHE A 47 -7.09 -8.64 -8.32
N ASN A 48 -8.19 -9.38 -8.53
CA ASN A 48 -9.06 -9.16 -9.68
C ASN A 48 -9.72 -7.78 -9.65
N LYS A 49 -10.08 -7.30 -8.47
CA LYS A 49 -10.70 -5.98 -8.30
C LYS A 49 -9.73 -4.86 -8.65
N ILE A 50 -8.48 -4.94 -8.19
CA ILE A 50 -7.42 -3.98 -8.53
C ILE A 50 -7.19 -3.94 -10.04
N LYS A 51 -7.08 -5.09 -10.68
CA LYS A 51 -6.92 -5.16 -12.14
C LYS A 51 -8.08 -4.49 -12.89
N LYS A 52 -9.30 -4.73 -12.44
CA LYS A 52 -10.48 -4.08 -13.01
C LYS A 52 -10.43 -2.56 -12.84
N TRP A 53 -10.04 -2.07 -11.68
CA TRP A 53 -9.88 -0.63 -11.45
C TRP A 53 -8.76 -0.02 -12.29
N ALA A 54 -7.65 -0.70 -12.44
CA ALA A 54 -6.57 -0.27 -13.32
C ALA A 54 -7.05 -0.07 -14.77
N LEU A 55 -7.80 -1.03 -15.31
CA LEU A 55 -8.38 -0.93 -16.65
C LEU A 55 -9.33 0.28 -16.78
N ILE A 56 -10.21 0.50 -15.81
CA ILE A 56 -11.14 1.63 -15.80
C ILE A 56 -10.38 2.97 -15.76
N SER A 57 -9.24 3.01 -15.06
CA SER A 57 -8.39 4.20 -14.92
C SER A 57 -7.39 4.38 -16.07
N GLY A 58 -7.45 3.56 -17.11
CA GLY A 58 -6.51 3.63 -18.25
C GLY A 58 -5.09 3.13 -17.94
N VAL A 59 -4.89 2.50 -16.80
CA VAL A 59 -3.59 1.92 -16.42
C VAL A 59 -3.50 0.49 -16.95
N LYS A 60 -2.35 0.13 -17.53
CA LYS A 60 -2.12 -1.24 -18.01
C LYS A 60 -2.23 -2.22 -16.83
N SER A 61 -3.23 -3.10 -16.89
CA SER A 61 -3.53 -4.04 -15.79
C SER A 61 -2.40 -5.03 -15.49
N GLU A 62 -1.51 -5.27 -16.45
CA GLU A 62 -0.33 -6.11 -16.31
C GLU A 62 0.63 -5.59 -15.23
N ASN A 63 0.76 -4.26 -15.14
CA ASN A 63 1.66 -3.58 -14.22
C ASN A 63 1.06 -3.39 -12.82
N VAL A 64 -0.19 -3.78 -12.59
CA VAL A 64 -0.89 -3.54 -11.33
C VAL A 64 -1.15 -4.84 -10.60
N SER A 65 -0.61 -4.92 -9.40
CA SER A 65 -0.82 -6.02 -8.46
C SER A 65 -0.82 -5.49 -7.02
N PRO A 66 -1.30 -6.25 -6.04
CA PRO A 66 -1.14 -5.87 -4.63
C PRO A 66 0.32 -5.59 -4.23
N HIS A 67 1.26 -6.34 -4.81
CA HIS A 67 2.70 -6.14 -4.56
C HIS A 67 3.23 -4.84 -5.16
N THR A 68 2.84 -4.50 -6.39
CA THR A 68 3.28 -3.24 -7.01
C THR A 68 2.71 -2.03 -6.29
N ILE A 69 1.46 -2.08 -5.81
CA ILE A 69 0.86 -1.02 -5.00
C ILE A 69 1.58 -0.88 -3.67
N ARG A 70 1.87 -2.00 -3.01
CA ARG A 70 2.63 -2.02 -1.75
C ARG A 70 4.03 -1.45 -1.93
N HIS A 71 4.71 -1.82 -3.01
CA HIS A 71 6.03 -1.31 -3.35
C HIS A 71 5.99 0.21 -3.60
N ALA A 72 5.04 0.68 -4.41
CA ALA A 72 4.85 2.10 -4.67
C ALA A 72 4.57 2.89 -3.37
N PHE A 73 3.75 2.35 -2.47
CA PHE A 73 3.48 2.95 -1.17
C PHE A 73 4.75 3.07 -0.32
N ALA A 74 5.52 1.99 -0.20
CA ALA A 74 6.77 1.99 0.56
C ALA A 74 7.80 2.98 -0.02
N THR A 75 7.96 2.98 -1.34
CA THR A 75 8.86 3.90 -2.05
C THR A 75 8.43 5.35 -1.84
N HIS A 76 7.13 5.65 -1.89
CA HIS A 76 6.61 6.99 -1.66
C HIS A 76 6.86 7.46 -0.22
N LEU A 77 6.64 6.60 0.77
CA LEU A 77 6.94 6.92 2.18
C LEU A 77 8.43 7.20 2.40
N LEU A 78 9.32 6.35 1.87
CA LEU A 78 10.77 6.55 1.94
C LEU A 78 11.19 7.85 1.28
N SER A 79 10.61 8.14 0.12
CA SER A 79 10.86 9.37 -0.62
C SER A 79 10.49 10.63 0.16
N ASN A 80 9.54 10.53 1.07
CA ASN A 80 9.12 11.62 1.94
C ASN A 80 9.79 11.58 3.34
N GLY A 81 10.87 10.82 3.48
CA GLY A 81 11.69 10.81 4.70
C GLY A 81 11.18 9.92 5.83
N ALA A 82 10.25 9.00 5.54
CA ALA A 82 9.82 8.04 6.56
C ALA A 82 10.94 7.05 6.91
N ASP A 83 11.06 6.73 8.20
CA ASP A 83 12.01 5.73 8.68
C ASP A 83 11.69 4.34 8.11
N LEU A 84 12.73 3.64 7.66
CA LEU A 84 12.60 2.30 7.08
C LEU A 84 11.99 1.29 8.06
N ARG A 85 12.28 1.39 9.35
CA ARG A 85 11.71 0.52 10.39
C ARG A 85 10.20 0.74 10.55
N VAL A 86 9.76 1.99 10.46
CA VAL A 86 8.33 2.34 10.49
C VAL A 86 7.62 1.71 9.29
N ILE A 87 8.22 1.79 8.12
CA ILE A 87 7.66 1.20 6.90
C ILE A 87 7.60 -0.33 7.00
N GLN A 88 8.64 -0.97 7.51
CA GLN A 88 8.66 -2.42 7.76
C GLN A 88 7.52 -2.84 8.69
N THR A 89 7.32 -2.11 9.78
CA THR A 89 6.24 -2.37 10.73
C THR A 89 4.87 -2.20 10.09
N LEU A 90 4.65 -1.11 9.35
CA LEU A 90 3.39 -0.83 8.65
C LEU A 90 3.07 -1.89 7.58
N LEU A 91 4.08 -2.40 6.91
CA LEU A 91 3.91 -3.41 5.89
C LEU A 91 3.82 -4.83 6.45
N GLY A 92 4.10 -5.03 7.75
CA GLY A 92 4.07 -6.35 8.37
C GLY A 92 5.12 -7.30 7.78
N HIS A 93 6.28 -6.78 7.38
CA HIS A 93 7.38 -7.61 6.91
C HIS A 93 8.04 -8.32 8.10
N SER A 94 7.93 -9.64 8.12
CA SER A 94 8.68 -10.51 9.02
C SER A 94 10.09 -10.85 8.50
N ASP A 95 10.40 -10.45 7.26
CA ASP A 95 11.62 -10.89 6.56
C ASP A 95 12.51 -9.70 6.15
N ILE A 96 13.80 -9.81 6.52
CA ILE A 96 14.84 -8.78 6.31
C ILE A 96 15.21 -8.64 4.82
N THR A 97 15.01 -9.68 4.03
CA THR A 97 15.36 -9.72 2.60
C THR A 97 14.60 -8.70 1.75
N THR A 98 13.38 -8.33 2.14
CA THR A 98 12.62 -7.27 1.46
C THR A 98 13.19 -5.88 1.78
N THR A 99 13.98 -5.75 2.84
CA THR A 99 14.62 -4.50 3.28
C THR A 99 15.75 -4.07 2.34
N GLU A 100 16.48 -5.01 1.76
CA GLU A 100 17.59 -4.71 0.85
C GLU A 100 17.14 -3.95 -0.40
N ILE A 101 15.95 -4.25 -0.93
CA ILE A 101 15.37 -3.56 -2.08
C ILE A 101 15.12 -2.08 -1.75
N TYR A 102 14.64 -1.79 -0.53
CA TYR A 102 14.35 -0.42 -0.10
C TYR A 102 15.61 0.35 0.29
N THR A 103 16.65 -0.34 0.79
CA THR A 103 17.94 0.27 1.08
C THR A 103 18.62 0.78 -0.19
N HIS A 104 18.47 0.07 -1.31
CA HIS A 104 18.96 0.53 -2.62
C HIS A 104 18.29 1.85 -3.05
N ILE A 105 16.97 1.96 -2.90
CA ILE A 105 16.22 3.17 -3.24
C ILE A 105 16.64 4.38 -2.38
N VAL A 106 16.90 4.14 -1.10
CA VAL A 106 17.38 5.19 -0.19
C VAL A 106 18.77 5.66 -0.61
N ASN A 107 19.65 4.73 -0.96
CA ASN A 107 21.02 5.06 -1.38
C ASN A 107 21.07 5.81 -2.72
N GLU A 108 20.24 5.45 -3.70
CA GLU A 108 20.13 6.20 -4.96
C GLU A 108 19.66 7.64 -4.71
N LYS A 109 18.63 7.83 -3.88
CA LYS A 109 18.15 9.18 -3.55
C LYS A 109 19.12 10.00 -2.72
N LEU A 110 19.85 9.38 -1.80
CA LEU A 110 20.93 10.06 -1.07
C LEU A 110 22.02 10.54 -2.03
N LYS A 111 22.34 9.72 -3.03
CA LYS A 111 23.31 10.06 -4.06
C LYS A 111 22.85 11.22 -4.91
N ASP A 112 21.61 11.19 -5.40
CA ASP A 112 21.01 12.29 -6.17
C ASP A 112 20.96 13.59 -5.35
N THR A 113 20.61 13.51 -4.06
CA THR A 113 20.56 14.68 -3.17
C THR A 113 21.96 15.22 -2.86
N LEU A 114 22.96 14.35 -2.73
CA LEU A 114 24.35 14.75 -2.54
C LEU A 114 24.94 15.38 -3.81
N ASP A 115 24.62 14.83 -4.98
CA ASP A 115 25.06 15.37 -6.26
C ASP A 115 24.42 16.73 -6.57
N ASP A 116 23.17 16.95 -6.18
CA ASP A 116 22.47 18.23 -6.35
C ASP A 116 22.91 19.32 -5.34
N HIS A 117 23.37 18.93 -4.15
CA HIS A 117 23.70 19.87 -3.07
C HIS A 117 25.19 19.91 -2.72
N HIS A 118 26.04 19.15 -3.43
CA HIS A 118 27.46 19.16 -3.17
C HIS A 118 28.10 20.46 -3.73
N PRO A 119 28.79 21.27 -2.92
CA PRO A 119 29.36 22.55 -3.35
C PRO A 119 30.44 22.43 -4.44
N LEU A 120 30.90 21.21 -4.76
CA LEU A 120 31.86 20.91 -5.83
C LEU A 120 31.23 20.38 -7.13
N SER A 121 29.90 20.21 -7.20
CA SER A 121 29.19 19.83 -8.45
C SER A 121 29.03 21.00 -9.44
N GLY A 122 29.47 22.18 -9.06
CA GLY A 122 29.58 23.33 -9.94
C GLY A 122 30.59 23.06 -11.05
N LYS A 123 30.10 22.85 -12.27
CA LYS A 123 30.89 22.75 -13.49
C LYS A 123 31.94 23.88 -13.51
N SER A 124 33.19 23.55 -13.34
CA SER A 124 34.32 24.42 -13.70
C SER A 124 34.17 24.75 -15.19
N LYS A 125 33.59 25.92 -15.49
CA LYS A 125 33.83 26.58 -16.76
C LYS A 125 35.22 27.19 -16.64
N LEU A 126 36.23 26.47 -17.05
CA LEU A 126 37.52 27.03 -17.42
C LEU A 126 37.50 27.23 -18.94
N ASN A 127 37.63 28.52 -19.30
CA ASN A 127 37.97 28.97 -20.64
C ASN A 127 39.30 28.37 -21.09
#